data_32c12c44e7361c936b7895dfe4719290
#
_entry.id   32c12c44e7361c936b7895dfe4719290
#
_cell.length_a   1.000
_cell.length_b   1.000
_cell.length_c   1.000
_cell.angle_alpha   90.00
_cell.angle_beta   90.00
_cell.angle_gamma   90.00
#
_symmetry.space_group_name_H-M   'P 1'
#
loop_
_entity.id
_entity.type
_entity.pdbx_description
1 polymer ?
#
loop_
_entity_poly.entity_id
_entity_poly.type
_entity_poly.pdbx_seq_one_letter_code
_entity_poly.pdbx_strand_id
1 'polypeptide(L)'
;MHEVVKTLLEAIVLVVCVMFLFLQNWRATIIPTISVPVVLLGTFAVLALMGYSINMLTMFALVLAIGLLVDDAIVVVENVERVMMERRCDPKTATVESMQQITGALIGIAMVLSAVFVPMAFFGGSTGVIYRQFSVTIVSAMALSVVVALTLIPALCASILKQIEPGHEKATTGFFGKFNQAFDALTSGVRASVRMFVRRISRLLVLYAVLIGAVVLGFMKIPSAFMPGEDQGVLLMMLQTPASATAERTDVVVDRFQKVIREAEKKDVDHVFTVRGY
;
A
#
# COMPACT_ATOMS: atom_id res chain seq x y z
N MET A 1 -3.20 -5.01 -17.37
CA MET A 1 -3.87 -5.99 -16.49
C MET A 1 -2.88 -7.06 -16.01
N HIS A 2 -2.20 -7.79 -16.92
CA HIS A 2 -1.27 -8.87 -16.54
C HIS A 2 -0.13 -8.38 -15.60
N GLU A 3 0.50 -7.26 -15.92
CA GLU A 3 1.57 -6.66 -15.10
C GLU A 3 1.11 -6.31 -13.68
N VAL A 4 -0.11 -5.78 -13.54
CA VAL A 4 -0.63 -5.38 -12.23
C VAL A 4 -0.98 -6.59 -11.36
N VAL A 5 -1.53 -7.65 -11.95
CA VAL A 5 -1.78 -8.92 -11.24
C VAL A 5 -0.44 -9.53 -10.79
N LYS A 6 0.59 -9.47 -11.63
CA LYS A 6 1.94 -9.91 -11.29
C LYS A 6 2.49 -9.12 -10.11
N THR A 7 2.40 -7.79 -10.15
CA THR A 7 2.84 -6.91 -9.06
C THR A 7 2.09 -7.20 -7.75
N LEU A 8 0.79 -7.47 -7.83
CA LEU A 8 -0.02 -7.85 -6.67
C LEU A 8 0.48 -9.15 -6.03
N LEU A 9 0.76 -10.16 -6.84
CA LEU A 9 1.31 -11.44 -6.36
C LEU A 9 2.72 -11.27 -5.77
N GLU A 10 3.57 -10.50 -6.43
CA GLU A 10 4.92 -10.18 -5.93
C GLU A 10 4.84 -9.46 -4.58
N ALA A 11 3.92 -8.50 -4.42
CA ALA A 11 3.70 -7.81 -3.16
C ALA A 11 3.28 -8.77 -2.04
N ILE A 12 2.34 -9.69 -2.31
CA ILE A 12 1.89 -10.69 -1.34
C ILE A 12 3.06 -11.59 -0.92
N VAL A 13 3.83 -12.12 -1.89
CA VAL A 13 4.98 -12.99 -1.61
C VAL A 13 6.03 -12.26 -0.78
N LEU A 14 6.36 -11.02 -1.14
CA LEU A 14 7.33 -10.20 -0.40
C LEU A 14 6.87 -9.97 1.04
N VAL A 15 5.61 -9.62 1.24
CA VAL A 15 5.02 -9.41 2.56
C VAL A 15 5.08 -10.69 3.40
N VAL A 16 4.73 -11.85 2.84
CA VAL A 16 4.81 -13.15 3.54
C VAL A 16 6.26 -13.49 3.93
N CYS A 17 7.23 -13.24 3.03
CA CYS A 17 8.64 -13.45 3.32
C CYS A 17 9.13 -12.55 4.47
N VAL A 18 8.75 -11.27 4.45
CA VAL A 18 9.11 -10.31 5.51
C VAL A 18 8.47 -10.72 6.83
N MET A 19 7.19 -11.07 6.84
CA MET A 19 6.51 -11.55 8.05
C MET A 19 7.20 -12.79 8.63
N PHE A 20 7.54 -13.76 7.77
CA PHE A 20 8.25 -14.97 8.23
C PHE A 20 9.61 -14.65 8.84
N LEU A 21 10.34 -13.68 8.27
CA LEU A 21 11.62 -13.23 8.80
C LEU A 21 11.50 -12.65 10.22
N PHE A 22 10.44 -11.86 10.48
CA PHE A 22 10.23 -11.21 11.78
C PHE A 22 9.58 -12.14 12.82
N LEU A 23 8.54 -12.87 12.44
CA LEU A 23 7.80 -13.74 13.35
C LEU A 23 8.56 -15.04 13.65
N GLN A 24 9.40 -15.52 12.70
CA GLN A 24 10.18 -16.77 12.80
C GLN A 24 9.34 -18.01 13.20
N ASN A 25 8.03 -17.92 12.99
CA ASN A 25 7.03 -18.92 13.32
C ASN A 25 6.07 -19.08 12.14
N TRP A 26 6.13 -20.20 11.44
CA TRP A 26 5.31 -20.44 10.25
C TRP A 26 3.81 -20.40 10.54
N ARG A 27 3.39 -20.81 11.77
CA ARG A 27 1.98 -20.78 12.18
C ARG A 27 1.49 -19.36 12.39
N ALA A 28 2.30 -18.53 13.01
CA ALA A 28 2.03 -17.13 13.16
C ALA A 28 1.97 -16.41 11.79
N THR A 29 2.86 -16.76 10.86
CA THR A 29 2.92 -16.17 9.52
C THR A 29 1.73 -16.56 8.64
N ILE A 30 1.20 -17.79 8.77
CA ILE A 30 0.08 -18.23 7.93
C ILE A 30 -1.22 -17.47 8.23
N ILE A 31 -1.39 -16.98 9.46
CA ILE A 31 -2.61 -16.26 9.86
C ILE A 31 -2.78 -14.95 9.07
N PRO A 32 -1.81 -14.01 9.06
CA PRO A 32 -1.88 -12.84 8.19
C PRO A 32 -1.91 -13.20 6.70
N THR A 33 -1.22 -14.27 6.29
CA THR A 33 -1.22 -14.73 4.90
C THR A 33 -2.62 -15.10 4.41
N ILE A 34 -3.44 -15.72 5.25
CA ILE A 34 -4.84 -16.04 4.92
C ILE A 34 -5.71 -14.79 4.91
N SER A 35 -5.46 -13.84 5.78
CA SER A 35 -6.28 -12.61 5.88
C SER A 35 -6.21 -11.75 4.63
N VAL A 36 -5.05 -11.66 3.98
CA VAL A 36 -4.85 -10.82 2.78
C VAL A 36 -5.80 -11.20 1.63
N PRO A 37 -5.85 -12.47 1.15
CA PRO A 37 -6.80 -12.85 0.11
C PRO A 37 -8.26 -12.61 0.51
N VAL A 38 -8.62 -12.84 1.77
CA VAL A 38 -10.00 -12.66 2.26
C VAL A 38 -10.41 -11.19 2.15
N VAL A 39 -9.55 -10.26 2.59
CA VAL A 39 -9.83 -8.83 2.50
C VAL A 39 -9.83 -8.35 1.05
N LEU A 40 -8.91 -8.82 0.22
CA LEU A 40 -8.87 -8.46 -1.20
C LEU A 40 -10.14 -8.90 -1.93
N LEU A 41 -10.56 -10.15 -1.77
CA LEU A 41 -11.79 -10.67 -2.36
C LEU A 41 -13.02 -9.92 -1.85
N GLY A 42 -13.06 -9.62 -0.55
CA GLY A 42 -14.10 -8.80 0.03
C GLY A 42 -14.14 -7.39 -0.56
N THR A 43 -12.97 -6.78 -0.78
CA THR A 43 -12.88 -5.45 -1.41
C THR A 43 -13.37 -5.49 -2.86
N PHE A 44 -13.01 -6.51 -3.63
CA PHE A 44 -13.55 -6.69 -4.98
C PHE A 44 -15.07 -6.85 -4.97
N ALA A 45 -15.63 -7.58 -4.02
CA ALA A 45 -17.08 -7.72 -3.87
C ALA A 45 -17.75 -6.37 -3.58
N VAL A 46 -17.18 -5.54 -2.69
CA VAL A 46 -17.69 -4.20 -2.41
C VAL A 46 -17.63 -3.31 -3.64
N LEU A 47 -16.51 -3.31 -4.37
CA LEU A 47 -16.37 -2.53 -5.62
C LEU A 47 -17.41 -2.96 -6.67
N ALA A 48 -17.63 -4.26 -6.84
CA ALA A 48 -18.64 -4.79 -7.74
C ALA A 48 -20.06 -4.37 -7.36
N LEU A 49 -20.42 -4.41 -6.06
CA LEU A 49 -21.71 -3.94 -5.56
C LEU A 49 -21.92 -2.44 -5.77
N MET A 50 -20.85 -1.65 -5.73
CA MET A 50 -20.90 -0.22 -6.00
C MET A 50 -20.85 0.13 -7.50
N GLY A 51 -20.77 -0.87 -8.39
CA GLY A 51 -20.70 -0.69 -9.84
C GLY A 51 -19.37 -0.16 -10.36
N TYR A 52 -18.30 -0.27 -9.58
CA TYR A 52 -16.94 0.10 -10.01
C TYR A 52 -16.29 -1.03 -10.80
N SER A 53 -15.58 -0.65 -11.85
CA SER A 53 -14.77 -1.57 -12.64
C SER A 53 -13.36 -1.71 -12.07
N ILE A 54 -12.77 -2.90 -12.28
CA ILE A 54 -11.35 -3.12 -11.99
C ILE A 54 -10.53 -2.41 -13.08
N ASN A 55 -9.74 -1.44 -12.68
CA ASN A 55 -8.85 -0.68 -13.57
C ASN A 55 -7.47 -0.51 -12.90
N MET A 56 -6.53 0.11 -13.62
CA MET A 56 -5.16 0.34 -13.12
C MET A 56 -5.15 1.05 -11.77
N LEU A 57 -6.05 2.00 -11.57
CA LEU A 57 -6.09 2.82 -10.37
C LEU A 57 -6.63 2.06 -9.15
N THR A 58 -7.73 1.28 -9.34
CA THR A 58 -8.27 0.42 -8.27
C THR A 58 -7.29 -0.69 -7.90
N MET A 59 -6.55 -1.24 -8.87
CA MET A 59 -5.49 -2.21 -8.62
C MET A 59 -4.30 -1.59 -7.88
N PHE A 60 -3.90 -0.36 -8.24
CA PHE A 60 -2.86 0.37 -7.53
C PHE A 60 -3.28 0.66 -6.06
N ALA A 61 -4.53 1.07 -5.86
CA ALA A 61 -5.09 1.25 -4.52
C ALA A 61 -5.06 -0.05 -3.70
N LEU A 62 -5.35 -1.21 -4.33
CA LEU A 62 -5.27 -2.51 -3.67
C LEU A 62 -3.84 -2.91 -3.31
N VAL A 63 -2.86 -2.66 -4.18
CA VAL A 63 -1.45 -2.91 -3.86
C VAL A 63 -1.02 -2.07 -2.65
N LEU A 64 -1.41 -0.79 -2.63
CA LEU A 64 -1.14 0.07 -1.47
C LEU A 64 -1.88 -0.43 -0.22
N ALA A 65 -3.13 -0.84 -0.36
CA ALA A 65 -3.93 -1.36 0.73
C ALA A 65 -3.32 -2.62 1.36
N ILE A 66 -2.71 -3.53 0.58
CA ILE A 66 -2.06 -4.74 1.12
C ILE A 66 -1.06 -4.39 2.23
N GLY A 67 -0.23 -3.37 2.04
CA GLY A 67 0.71 -2.94 3.06
C GLY A 67 0.02 -2.50 4.36
N LEU A 68 -1.11 -1.80 4.24
CA LEU A 68 -1.89 -1.35 5.39
C LEU A 68 -2.67 -2.48 6.07
N LEU A 69 -3.19 -3.44 5.28
CA LEU A 69 -3.99 -4.58 5.75
C LEU A 69 -3.19 -5.57 6.58
N VAL A 70 -1.95 -5.81 6.15
CA VAL A 70 -1.06 -6.78 6.80
C VAL A 70 -0.65 -6.29 8.18
N ASP A 71 -0.53 -4.99 8.37
CA ASP A 71 -0.13 -4.39 9.64
C ASP A 71 -1.12 -4.71 10.77
N ASP A 72 -2.42 -4.58 10.52
CA ASP A 72 -3.48 -4.95 11.48
C ASP A 72 -3.36 -6.42 11.91
N ALA A 73 -3.13 -7.31 10.95
CA ALA A 73 -2.98 -8.74 11.20
C ALA A 73 -1.73 -9.08 12.00
N ILE A 74 -0.60 -8.42 11.70
CA ILE A 74 0.67 -8.60 12.44
C ILE A 74 0.51 -8.16 13.88
N VAL A 75 -0.07 -6.98 14.11
CA VAL A 75 -0.28 -6.44 15.46
C VAL A 75 -1.10 -7.40 16.33
N VAL A 76 -2.16 -8.00 15.78
CA VAL A 76 -2.97 -8.99 16.52
C VAL A 76 -2.15 -10.21 16.87
N VAL A 77 -1.48 -10.83 15.89
CA VAL A 77 -0.70 -12.05 16.10
C VAL A 77 0.43 -11.83 17.09
N GLU A 78 1.20 -10.73 16.92
CA GLU A 78 2.32 -10.39 17.80
C GLU A 78 1.85 -10.14 19.23
N ASN A 79 0.73 -9.42 19.41
CA ASN A 79 0.20 -9.17 20.74
C ASN A 79 -0.30 -10.47 21.41
N VAL A 80 -0.92 -11.37 20.65
CA VAL A 80 -1.31 -12.69 21.19
C VAL A 80 -0.10 -13.50 21.61
N GLU A 81 0.96 -13.57 20.77
CA GLU A 81 2.20 -14.26 21.12
C GLU A 81 2.87 -13.63 22.35
N ARG A 82 2.88 -12.30 22.44
CA ARG A 82 3.41 -11.59 23.61
C ARG A 82 2.66 -11.95 24.88
N VAL A 83 1.32 -11.93 24.86
CA VAL A 83 0.49 -12.29 26.02
C VAL A 83 0.71 -13.74 26.41
N MET A 84 0.81 -14.67 25.43
CA MET A 84 1.14 -16.08 25.71
C MET A 84 2.47 -16.23 26.44
N MET A 85 3.50 -15.50 26.00
CA MET A 85 4.83 -15.55 26.62
C MET A 85 4.84 -14.94 28.03
N GLU A 86 4.22 -13.77 28.19
CA GLU A 86 4.22 -13.04 29.47
C GLU A 86 3.41 -13.79 30.55
N ARG A 87 2.23 -14.34 30.16
CA ARG A 87 1.31 -14.97 31.11
C ARG A 87 1.36 -16.49 31.15
N ARG A 88 2.13 -17.09 30.25
CA ARG A 88 2.24 -18.57 30.11
C ARG A 88 0.90 -19.27 30.01
N CYS A 89 -0.06 -18.67 29.31
CA CYS A 89 -1.41 -19.17 29.12
C CYS A 89 -1.60 -19.85 27.76
N ASP A 90 -2.73 -20.54 27.59
CA ASP A 90 -3.13 -21.15 26.34
C ASP A 90 -3.49 -20.11 25.27
N PRO A 91 -3.45 -20.46 23.97
CA PRO A 91 -3.72 -19.53 22.88
C PRO A 91 -5.10 -18.87 22.95
N LYS A 92 -6.13 -19.57 23.42
CA LYS A 92 -7.49 -19.02 23.54
C LYS A 92 -7.54 -17.89 24.57
N THR A 93 -7.02 -18.15 25.76
CA THR A 93 -6.97 -17.16 26.85
C THR A 93 -6.13 -15.97 26.43
N ALA A 94 -4.96 -16.21 25.81
CA ALA A 94 -4.09 -15.14 25.31
C ALA A 94 -4.78 -14.29 24.25
N THR A 95 -5.53 -14.92 23.33
CA THR A 95 -6.26 -14.19 22.28
C THR A 95 -7.34 -13.28 22.88
N VAL A 96 -8.16 -13.79 23.79
CA VAL A 96 -9.21 -12.98 24.43
C VAL A 96 -8.61 -11.76 25.14
N GLU A 97 -7.56 -11.98 25.90
CA GLU A 97 -6.89 -10.89 26.61
C GLU A 97 -6.19 -9.90 25.68
N SER A 98 -5.51 -10.41 24.65
CA SER A 98 -4.90 -9.59 23.62
C SER A 98 -5.92 -8.67 22.96
N MET A 99 -7.08 -9.22 22.56
CA MET A 99 -8.12 -8.45 21.88
C MET A 99 -8.72 -7.35 22.79
N GLN A 100 -8.83 -7.59 24.09
CA GLN A 100 -9.24 -6.53 25.04
C GLN A 100 -8.26 -5.36 25.06
N GLN A 101 -6.97 -5.62 24.85
CA GLN A 101 -5.93 -4.58 24.86
C GLN A 101 -5.89 -3.77 23.57
N ILE A 102 -6.08 -4.41 22.39
CA ILE A 102 -5.76 -3.79 21.09
C ILE A 102 -6.98 -3.42 20.25
N THR A 103 -8.19 -3.91 20.56
CA THR A 103 -9.40 -3.63 19.75
C THR A 103 -9.63 -2.12 19.56
N GLY A 104 -9.50 -1.33 20.62
CA GLY A 104 -9.67 0.12 20.54
C GLY A 104 -8.63 0.78 19.63
N ALA A 105 -7.38 0.30 19.66
CA ALA A 105 -6.31 0.81 18.82
C ALA A 105 -6.55 0.48 17.33
N LEU A 106 -6.93 -0.75 17.01
CA LEU A 106 -7.24 -1.19 15.63
C LEU A 106 -8.37 -0.36 15.01
N ILE A 107 -9.47 -0.19 15.74
CA ILE A 107 -10.59 0.67 15.29
C ILE A 107 -10.11 2.12 15.12
N GLY A 108 -9.32 2.62 16.07
CA GLY A 108 -8.80 3.99 16.01
C GLY A 108 -7.92 4.23 14.78
N ILE A 109 -7.00 3.32 14.46
CA ILE A 109 -6.14 3.39 13.28
C ILE A 109 -6.98 3.43 12.01
N ALA A 110 -7.94 2.52 11.86
CA ALA A 110 -8.80 2.48 10.68
C ALA A 110 -9.66 3.74 10.53
N MET A 111 -10.18 4.29 11.63
CA MET A 111 -10.93 5.54 11.59
C MET A 111 -10.07 6.73 11.17
N VAL A 112 -8.86 6.85 11.70
CA VAL A 112 -7.92 7.92 11.34
C VAL A 112 -7.53 7.83 9.87
N LEU A 113 -7.17 6.65 9.38
CA LEU A 113 -6.81 6.46 7.99
C LEU A 113 -8.02 6.70 7.07
N SER A 114 -9.21 6.22 7.43
CA SER A 114 -10.43 6.48 6.67
C SER A 114 -10.75 7.98 6.62
N ALA A 115 -10.52 8.72 7.71
CA ALA A 115 -10.73 10.17 7.75
C ALA A 115 -9.81 10.93 6.78
N VAL A 116 -8.65 10.38 6.43
CA VAL A 116 -7.76 10.95 5.41
C VAL A 116 -8.26 10.68 4.00
N PHE A 117 -8.74 9.47 3.72
CA PHE A 117 -9.14 9.07 2.37
C PHE A 117 -10.58 9.45 2.01
N VAL A 118 -11.52 9.44 2.97
CA VAL A 118 -12.94 9.78 2.72
C VAL A 118 -13.13 11.14 2.04
N PRO A 119 -12.45 12.24 2.45
CA PRO A 119 -12.59 13.53 1.78
C PRO A 119 -12.21 13.48 0.28
N MET A 120 -11.27 12.62 -0.12
CA MET A 120 -10.86 12.48 -1.52
C MET A 120 -12.01 11.95 -2.41
N ALA A 121 -12.96 11.22 -1.84
CA ALA A 121 -14.13 10.73 -2.58
C ALA A 121 -15.11 11.84 -3.00
N PHE A 122 -15.01 13.01 -2.39
CA PHE A 122 -15.89 14.16 -2.64
C PHE A 122 -15.30 15.21 -3.58
N PHE A 123 -14.08 14.99 -4.09
CA PHE A 123 -13.52 15.91 -5.09
C PHE A 123 -14.35 15.90 -6.37
N GLY A 124 -14.54 17.10 -6.95
CA GLY A 124 -15.26 17.32 -8.20
C GLY A 124 -14.38 17.26 -9.44
N GLY A 125 -15.00 17.35 -10.61
CA GLY A 125 -14.33 17.37 -11.90
C GLY A 125 -13.81 16.00 -12.36
N SER A 126 -13.09 15.97 -13.48
CA SER A 126 -12.55 14.74 -14.09
C SER A 126 -11.58 14.00 -13.16
N THR A 127 -10.79 14.74 -12.39
CA THR A 127 -9.88 14.21 -11.38
C THR A 127 -10.63 13.58 -10.20
N GLY A 128 -11.83 14.10 -9.88
CA GLY A 128 -12.67 13.57 -8.81
C GLY A 128 -13.13 12.14 -9.06
N VAL A 129 -13.38 11.75 -10.30
CA VAL A 129 -13.74 10.36 -10.64
C VAL A 129 -12.61 9.40 -10.27
N ILE A 130 -11.37 9.81 -10.56
CA ILE A 130 -10.15 9.07 -10.25
C ILE A 130 -9.98 8.93 -8.73
N TYR A 131 -10.01 10.04 -8.01
CA TYR A 131 -9.85 10.04 -6.55
C TYR A 131 -10.95 9.29 -5.82
N ARG A 132 -12.19 9.33 -6.33
CA ARG A 132 -13.32 8.61 -5.74
C ARG A 132 -13.11 7.10 -5.79
N GLN A 133 -12.76 6.55 -6.95
CA GLN A 133 -12.51 5.11 -7.07
C GLN A 133 -11.37 4.65 -6.19
N PHE A 134 -10.26 5.40 -6.17
CA PHE A 134 -9.11 5.14 -5.32
C PHE A 134 -9.47 5.15 -3.84
N SER A 135 -10.15 6.22 -3.39
CA SER A 135 -10.58 6.39 -2.00
C SER A 135 -11.53 5.29 -1.55
N VAL A 136 -12.57 5.01 -2.34
CA VAL A 136 -13.54 3.94 -2.02
C VAL A 136 -12.85 2.60 -1.92
N THR A 137 -11.90 2.29 -2.80
CA THR A 137 -11.14 1.05 -2.76
C THR A 137 -10.37 0.91 -1.46
N ILE A 138 -9.60 1.95 -1.06
CA ILE A 138 -8.80 1.91 0.16
C ILE A 138 -9.69 1.85 1.41
N VAL A 139 -10.72 2.71 1.51
CA VAL A 139 -11.60 2.75 2.67
C VAL A 139 -12.35 1.43 2.85
N SER A 140 -12.83 0.82 1.75
CA SER A 140 -13.48 -0.49 1.79
C SER A 140 -12.51 -1.58 2.24
N ALA A 141 -11.29 -1.58 1.72
CA ALA A 141 -10.25 -2.53 2.11
C ALA A 141 -9.92 -2.41 3.61
N MET A 142 -9.78 -1.18 4.11
CA MET A 142 -9.49 -0.93 5.53
C MET A 142 -10.65 -1.32 6.44
N ALA A 143 -11.89 -1.01 6.08
CA ALA A 143 -13.06 -1.42 6.85
C ALA A 143 -13.14 -2.96 6.96
N LEU A 144 -12.91 -3.65 5.85
CA LEU A 144 -12.85 -5.12 5.83
C LEU A 144 -11.65 -5.67 6.61
N SER A 145 -10.49 -4.98 6.57
CA SER A 145 -9.32 -5.34 7.38
C SER A 145 -9.66 -5.40 8.86
N VAL A 146 -10.27 -4.34 9.37
CA VAL A 146 -10.67 -4.29 10.79
C VAL A 146 -11.66 -5.40 11.13
N VAL A 147 -12.66 -5.64 10.27
CA VAL A 147 -13.60 -6.74 10.49
C VAL A 147 -12.87 -8.09 10.55
N VAL A 148 -11.95 -8.33 9.64
CA VAL A 148 -11.13 -9.56 9.62
C VAL A 148 -10.19 -9.62 10.82
N ALA A 149 -9.57 -8.50 11.21
CA ALA A 149 -8.68 -8.40 12.37
C ALA A 149 -9.42 -8.65 13.70
N LEU A 150 -10.71 -8.29 13.78
CA LEU A 150 -11.52 -8.49 14.98
C LEU A 150 -12.25 -9.84 15.02
N THR A 151 -12.32 -10.55 13.89
CA THR A 151 -13.10 -11.81 13.80
C THR A 151 -12.24 -13.00 13.38
N LEU A 152 -11.76 -12.99 12.14
CA LEU A 152 -11.04 -14.11 11.55
C LEU A 152 -9.67 -14.33 12.21
N ILE A 153 -8.89 -13.27 12.38
CA ILE A 153 -7.53 -13.39 12.92
C ILE A 153 -7.52 -13.92 14.35
N PRO A 154 -8.33 -13.41 15.29
CA PRO A 154 -8.43 -13.99 16.63
C PRO A 154 -8.87 -15.47 16.63
N ALA A 155 -9.83 -15.82 15.76
CA ALA A 155 -10.27 -17.21 15.63
C ALA A 155 -9.13 -18.12 15.14
N LEU A 156 -8.34 -17.67 14.18
CA LEU A 156 -7.16 -18.38 13.68
C LEU A 156 -6.04 -18.45 14.74
N CYS A 157 -5.78 -17.37 15.47
CA CYS A 157 -4.82 -17.38 16.58
C CYS A 157 -5.18 -18.42 17.64
N ALA A 158 -6.43 -18.43 18.08
CA ALA A 158 -6.91 -19.39 19.06
C ALA A 158 -6.87 -20.86 18.59
N SER A 159 -6.92 -21.10 17.26
CA SER A 159 -6.98 -22.43 16.66
C SER A 159 -5.64 -22.96 16.18
N ILE A 160 -4.78 -22.10 15.61
CA ILE A 160 -3.56 -22.51 14.91
C ILE A 160 -2.32 -22.36 15.79
N LEU A 161 -2.28 -21.31 16.65
CA LEU A 161 -1.13 -21.11 17.52
C LEU A 161 -1.01 -22.22 18.55
N LYS A 162 0.22 -22.55 18.89
CA LYS A 162 0.52 -23.47 19.99
C LYS A 162 1.11 -22.69 21.16
N GLN A 163 0.84 -23.20 22.36
CA GLN A 163 1.46 -22.67 23.57
C GLN A 163 2.98 -22.72 23.44
N ILE A 164 3.63 -21.61 23.73
CA ILE A 164 5.07 -21.47 23.67
C ILE A 164 5.66 -22.10 24.92
N GLU A 165 6.42 -23.20 24.75
CA GLU A 165 7.11 -23.84 25.87
C GLU A 165 8.24 -22.93 26.42
N PRO A 166 8.47 -22.97 27.73
CA PRO A 166 9.58 -22.23 28.36
C PRO A 166 10.91 -22.73 27.77
N GLY A 167 11.68 -21.82 27.13
CA GLY A 167 12.98 -22.16 26.53
C GLY A 167 13.00 -22.08 25.01
N HIS A 168 11.89 -21.83 24.32
CA HIS A 168 11.88 -21.45 22.91
C HIS A 168 12.20 -19.95 22.77
N GLU A 169 13.42 -19.58 23.17
CA GLU A 169 13.95 -18.26 22.85
C GLU A 169 14.16 -18.14 21.34
N LYS A 170 14.04 -16.91 20.83
CA LYS A 170 14.33 -16.60 19.42
C LYS A 170 15.64 -17.27 19.01
N ALA A 171 15.72 -17.76 17.78
CA ALA A 171 16.89 -18.45 17.28
C ALA A 171 18.17 -17.63 17.56
N THR A 172 19.12 -18.23 18.29
CA THR A 172 20.39 -17.60 18.66
C THR A 172 21.54 -17.94 17.71
N THR A 173 21.33 -18.96 16.84
CA THR A 173 22.35 -19.46 15.90
C THR A 173 21.88 -19.40 14.45
N GLY A 174 22.80 -19.38 13.51
CA GLY A 174 22.53 -19.34 12.08
C GLY A 174 22.11 -17.96 11.56
N PHE A 175 21.40 -17.94 10.44
CA PHE A 175 20.93 -16.71 9.78
C PHE A 175 20.00 -15.89 10.68
N PHE A 176 19.01 -16.53 11.29
CA PHE A 176 18.07 -15.89 12.21
C PHE A 176 18.74 -15.35 13.47
N GLY A 177 19.77 -16.04 13.98
CA GLY A 177 20.55 -15.54 15.12
C GLY A 177 21.27 -14.23 14.81
N LYS A 178 21.92 -14.13 13.63
CA LYS A 178 22.56 -12.89 13.18
C LYS A 178 21.54 -11.76 12.96
N PHE A 179 20.38 -12.09 12.37
CA PHE A 179 19.29 -11.13 12.18
C PHE A 179 18.78 -10.60 13.51
N ASN A 180 18.52 -11.47 14.49
CA ASN A 180 18.06 -11.08 15.82
C ASN A 180 19.08 -10.20 16.54
N GLN A 181 20.38 -10.54 16.49
CA GLN A 181 21.45 -9.70 17.08
C GLN A 181 21.49 -8.30 16.44
N ALA A 182 21.40 -8.21 15.11
CA ALA A 182 21.35 -6.92 14.41
C ALA A 182 20.11 -6.11 14.78
N PHE A 183 18.97 -6.78 14.89
CA PHE A 183 17.70 -6.14 15.29
C PHE A 183 17.71 -5.67 16.75
N ASP A 184 18.29 -6.46 17.67
CA ASP A 184 18.45 -6.07 19.09
C ASP A 184 19.42 -4.90 19.24
N ALA A 185 20.50 -4.88 18.44
CA ALA A 185 21.41 -3.73 18.39
C ALA A 185 20.69 -2.46 17.90
N LEU A 186 19.87 -2.57 16.84
CA LEU A 186 19.04 -1.47 16.35
C LEU A 186 18.06 -1.00 17.41
N THR A 187 17.35 -1.92 18.04
CA THR A 187 16.37 -1.63 19.12
C THR A 187 17.02 -0.93 20.31
N SER A 188 18.21 -1.38 20.70
CA SER A 188 18.95 -0.74 21.79
C SER A 188 19.40 0.68 21.42
N GLY A 189 19.82 0.89 20.17
CA GLY A 189 20.12 2.21 19.62
C GLY A 189 18.90 3.15 19.61
N VAL A 190 17.74 2.65 19.18
CA VAL A 190 16.47 3.40 19.22
C VAL A 190 16.09 3.77 20.67
N ARG A 191 16.19 2.80 21.60
CA ARG A 191 15.92 3.07 23.03
C ARG A 191 16.84 4.14 23.60
N ALA A 192 18.13 4.11 23.27
CA ALA A 192 19.09 5.13 23.70
C ALA A 192 18.75 6.50 23.12
N SER A 193 18.38 6.56 21.83
CA SER A 193 17.96 7.78 21.13
C SER A 193 16.69 8.36 21.77
N VAL A 194 15.67 7.54 21.98
CA VAL A 194 14.40 7.98 22.63
C VAL A 194 14.70 8.53 24.05
N ARG A 195 15.55 7.84 24.83
CA ARG A 195 15.95 8.34 26.17
C ARG A 195 16.66 9.69 26.09
N MET A 196 17.53 9.88 25.10
CA MET A 196 18.21 11.16 24.88
C MET A 196 17.19 12.25 24.49
N PHE A 197 16.26 11.91 23.63
CA PHE A 197 15.22 12.82 23.15
C PHE A 197 14.28 13.27 24.27
N VAL A 198 13.79 12.34 25.08
CA VAL A 198 12.94 12.67 26.24
C VAL A 198 13.68 13.60 27.23
N ARG A 199 14.98 13.41 27.41
CA ARG A 199 15.79 14.30 28.30
C ARG A 199 16.00 15.70 27.72
N ARG A 200 15.82 15.89 26.39
CA ARG A 200 16.08 17.17 25.70
C ARG A 200 14.87 17.61 24.86
N ILE A 201 13.69 17.41 25.41
CA ILE A 201 12.43 17.62 24.69
C ILE A 201 12.29 19.05 24.13
N SER A 202 12.78 20.08 24.84
CA SER A 202 12.74 21.47 24.38
C SER A 202 13.54 21.68 23.10
N ARG A 203 14.74 21.09 22.97
CA ARG A 203 15.56 21.19 21.77
C ARG A 203 14.92 20.46 20.58
N LEU A 204 14.27 19.34 20.85
CA LEU A 204 13.52 18.60 19.83
C LEU A 204 12.30 19.36 19.33
N LEU A 205 11.55 20.00 20.22
CA LEU A 205 10.43 20.84 19.81
C LEU A 205 10.87 21.99 18.91
N VAL A 206 12.01 22.60 19.21
CA VAL A 206 12.60 23.65 18.33
C VAL A 206 12.99 23.05 16.96
N LEU A 207 13.69 21.90 16.96
CA LEU A 207 14.05 21.22 15.70
C LEU A 207 12.81 20.85 14.90
N TYR A 208 11.77 20.33 15.55
CA TYR A 208 10.50 19.97 14.91
C TYR A 208 9.80 21.21 14.33
N ALA A 209 9.77 22.33 15.07
CA ALA A 209 9.21 23.57 14.56
C ALA A 209 9.97 24.09 13.34
N VAL A 210 11.31 24.00 13.34
CA VAL A 210 12.15 24.36 12.19
C VAL A 210 11.85 23.46 10.99
N LEU A 211 11.71 22.15 11.19
CA LEU A 211 11.34 21.20 10.13
C LEU A 211 9.96 21.50 9.56
N ILE A 212 8.96 21.77 10.41
CA ILE A 212 7.62 22.19 9.93
C ILE A 212 7.73 23.48 9.11
N GLY A 213 8.48 24.47 9.61
CA GLY A 213 8.69 25.71 8.87
C GLY A 213 9.34 25.47 7.50
N ALA A 214 10.34 24.59 7.42
CA ALA A 214 10.98 24.23 6.16
C ALA A 214 10.02 23.51 5.19
N VAL A 215 9.17 22.61 5.70
CA VAL A 215 8.14 21.92 4.90
C VAL A 215 7.12 22.92 4.36
N VAL A 216 6.61 23.83 5.20
CA VAL A 216 5.65 24.86 4.78
C VAL A 216 6.26 25.77 3.70
N LEU A 217 7.48 26.24 3.90
CA LEU A 217 8.20 27.05 2.92
C LEU A 217 8.46 26.30 1.61
N GLY A 218 8.81 25.01 1.70
CA GLY A 218 8.94 24.13 0.55
C GLY A 218 7.63 24.02 -0.23
N PHE A 219 6.53 23.73 0.48
CA PHE A 219 5.20 23.62 -0.13
C PHE A 219 4.73 24.89 -0.84
N MET A 220 5.08 26.07 -0.28
CA MET A 220 4.76 27.35 -0.91
C MET A 220 5.55 27.62 -2.20
N LYS A 221 6.70 26.97 -2.39
CA LYS A 221 7.57 27.17 -3.57
C LYS A 221 7.42 26.08 -4.64
N ILE A 222 6.86 24.94 -4.31
CA ILE A 222 6.67 23.85 -5.28
C ILE A 222 5.47 24.17 -6.17
N PRO A 223 5.65 24.18 -7.50
CA PRO A 223 4.54 24.35 -8.42
C PRO A 223 3.57 23.19 -8.29
N SER A 224 2.27 23.47 -8.15
CA SER A 224 1.24 22.44 -8.14
C SER A 224 1.00 21.95 -9.55
N ALA A 225 1.28 20.67 -9.80
CA ALA A 225 0.91 19.98 -11.03
C ALA A 225 0.14 18.70 -10.68
N PHE A 226 -0.88 18.41 -11.45
CA PHE A 226 -1.70 17.21 -11.23
C PHE A 226 -0.95 15.91 -11.57
N MET A 227 -0.15 15.94 -12.62
CA MET A 227 0.79 14.90 -12.98
C MET A 227 2.14 15.53 -13.29
N PRO A 228 3.25 14.98 -12.81
CA PRO A 228 4.56 15.38 -13.28
C PRO A 228 4.63 15.14 -14.79
N GLY A 229 5.32 16.03 -15.50
CA GLY A 229 5.60 15.83 -16.93
C GLY A 229 6.55 14.63 -17.07
N GLU A 230 5.99 13.45 -17.17
CA GLU A 230 6.76 12.25 -17.47
C GLU A 230 6.94 12.13 -18.98
N ASP A 231 8.14 11.84 -19.40
CA ASP A 231 8.39 11.42 -20.78
C ASP A 231 7.80 10.02 -20.95
N GLN A 232 6.58 9.97 -21.50
CA GLN A 232 5.88 8.72 -21.76
C GLN A 232 6.35 8.06 -23.07
N GLY A 233 7.37 8.60 -23.69
CA GLY A 233 7.82 8.14 -25.01
C GLY A 233 6.77 8.34 -26.11
N VAL A 234 5.82 9.26 -25.90
CA VAL A 234 4.74 9.55 -26.86
C VAL A 234 4.88 10.95 -27.40
N LEU A 235 5.02 11.07 -28.70
CA LEU A 235 5.01 12.34 -29.41
C LEU A 235 3.63 12.57 -30.03
N LEU A 236 2.93 13.60 -29.55
CA LEU A 236 1.66 14.03 -30.12
C LEU A 236 1.92 15.10 -31.20
N MET A 237 1.54 14.80 -32.45
CA MET A 237 1.62 15.73 -33.57
C MET A 237 0.23 16.04 -34.10
N MET A 238 -0.05 17.30 -34.35
CA MET A 238 -1.30 17.74 -34.98
C MET A 238 -0.99 18.21 -36.42
N LEU A 239 -1.58 17.51 -37.38
CA LEU A 239 -1.54 17.88 -38.80
C LEU A 239 -2.80 18.65 -39.15
N GLN A 240 -2.66 19.92 -39.49
CA GLN A 240 -3.79 20.76 -39.91
C GLN A 240 -3.67 21.05 -41.40
N THR A 241 -4.65 20.61 -42.16
CA THR A 241 -4.80 20.96 -43.57
C THR A 241 -5.64 22.24 -43.70
N PRO A 242 -5.54 22.96 -44.84
CA PRO A 242 -6.38 24.15 -45.08
C PRO A 242 -7.88 23.83 -44.94
N ALA A 243 -8.68 24.80 -44.48
CA ALA A 243 -10.10 24.64 -44.19
C ALA A 243 -10.97 24.16 -45.38
N SER A 244 -10.43 24.24 -46.62
CA SER A 244 -11.08 23.77 -47.85
C SER A 244 -10.63 22.38 -48.31
N ALA A 245 -9.78 21.70 -47.51
CA ALA A 245 -9.31 20.36 -47.89
C ALA A 245 -10.40 19.33 -47.62
N THR A 246 -10.61 18.45 -48.59
CA THR A 246 -11.50 17.28 -48.41
C THR A 246 -10.83 16.22 -47.52
N ALA A 247 -11.63 15.37 -46.92
CA ALA A 247 -11.13 14.26 -46.08
C ALA A 247 -10.10 13.40 -46.84
N GLU A 248 -10.35 13.09 -48.13
CA GLU A 248 -9.44 12.33 -48.96
C GLU A 248 -8.07 13.01 -49.15
N ARG A 249 -8.03 14.35 -49.30
CA ARG A 249 -6.76 15.10 -49.35
C ARG A 249 -6.00 15.06 -48.03
N THR A 250 -6.73 15.17 -46.95
CA THR A 250 -6.15 15.02 -45.60
C THR A 250 -5.56 13.64 -45.39
N ASP A 251 -6.27 12.58 -45.83
CA ASP A 251 -5.79 11.21 -45.74
C ASP A 251 -4.48 10.98 -46.49
N VAL A 252 -4.37 11.52 -47.74
CA VAL A 252 -3.13 11.43 -48.52
C VAL A 252 -1.95 12.09 -47.82
N VAL A 253 -2.20 13.23 -47.17
CA VAL A 253 -1.14 13.95 -46.39
C VAL A 253 -0.73 13.15 -45.16
N VAL A 254 -1.70 12.62 -44.44
CA VAL A 254 -1.47 11.80 -43.23
C VAL A 254 -0.70 10.52 -43.57
N ASP A 255 -1.09 9.82 -44.63
CA ASP A 255 -0.40 8.59 -45.06
C ASP A 255 1.04 8.86 -45.52
N ARG A 256 1.27 9.98 -46.22
CA ARG A 256 2.63 10.40 -46.60
C ARG A 256 3.47 10.73 -45.40
N PHE A 257 2.89 11.43 -44.44
CA PHE A 257 3.56 11.78 -43.16
C PHE A 257 3.93 10.53 -42.33
N GLN A 258 3.00 9.60 -42.18
CA GLN A 258 3.28 8.33 -41.50
C GLN A 258 4.42 7.55 -42.13
N LYS A 259 4.47 7.54 -43.51
CA LYS A 259 5.53 6.86 -44.24
C LYS A 259 6.89 7.50 -43.99
N VAL A 260 6.95 8.84 -44.00
CA VAL A 260 8.18 9.59 -43.69
C VAL A 260 8.68 9.30 -42.26
N ILE A 261 7.79 9.34 -41.26
CA ILE A 261 8.18 9.05 -39.87
C ILE A 261 8.70 7.62 -39.73
N ARG A 262 7.99 6.64 -40.30
CA ARG A 262 8.40 5.23 -40.22
C ARG A 262 9.73 4.94 -40.93
N GLU A 263 10.06 5.70 -41.98
CA GLU A 263 11.31 5.55 -42.71
C GLU A 263 12.47 6.31 -42.06
N ALA A 264 12.22 7.52 -41.59
CA ALA A 264 13.24 8.42 -41.02
C ALA A 264 13.64 8.02 -39.58
N GLU A 265 12.66 7.65 -38.75
CA GLU A 265 12.83 7.41 -37.32
C GLU A 265 12.56 5.94 -36.94
N LYS A 266 12.93 5.01 -37.82
CA LYS A 266 12.68 3.57 -37.65
C LYS A 266 13.28 2.96 -36.37
N LYS A 267 14.27 3.62 -35.78
CA LYS A 267 14.93 3.15 -34.55
C LYS A 267 14.23 3.63 -33.29
N ASP A 268 13.57 4.80 -33.35
CA ASP A 268 13.07 5.52 -32.18
C ASP A 268 11.53 5.50 -32.11
N VAL A 269 10.84 5.05 -33.20
CA VAL A 269 9.37 4.97 -33.27
C VAL A 269 8.92 3.54 -33.49
N ASP A 270 8.35 2.93 -32.45
CA ASP A 270 7.79 1.57 -32.51
C ASP A 270 6.41 1.55 -33.20
N HIS A 271 5.53 2.49 -32.83
CA HIS A 271 4.16 2.53 -33.32
C HIS A 271 3.72 3.96 -33.68
N VAL A 272 3.03 4.10 -34.80
CA VAL A 272 2.36 5.35 -35.20
C VAL A 272 0.85 5.10 -35.25
N PHE A 273 0.14 5.85 -34.37
CA PHE A 273 -1.32 5.85 -34.32
C PHE A 273 -1.84 7.20 -34.84
N THR A 274 -2.82 7.19 -35.74
CA THR A 274 -3.42 8.42 -36.26
C THR A 274 -4.92 8.43 -36.04
N VAL A 275 -5.43 9.57 -35.57
CA VAL A 275 -6.86 9.86 -35.48
C VAL A 275 -7.20 10.83 -36.60
N ARG A 276 -8.17 10.48 -37.45
CA ARG A 276 -8.61 11.27 -38.61
C ARG A 276 -9.99 11.86 -38.31
N GLY A 277 -10.21 13.12 -38.71
CA GLY A 277 -11.54 13.73 -38.62
C GLY A 277 -11.84 14.38 -37.26
N TYR A 278 -10.89 15.12 -36.74
CA TYR A 278 -11.10 15.96 -35.57
C TYR A 278 -11.50 17.36 -35.99
#